data_fb513402f99d1c6412e30d4bbeb3261b
#
_entry.id   fb513402f99d1c6412e30d4bbeb3261b
#
_cell.length_a   1.000
_cell.length_b   1.000
_cell.length_c   1.000
_cell.angle_alpha   90.00
_cell.angle_beta   90.00
_cell.angle_gamma   90.00
#
_symmetry.space_group_name_H-M   'P 1'
#
loop_
_entity.id
_entity.type
_entity.pdbx_description
1 polymer ?
#
loop_
_entity_poly.entity_id
_entity_poly.type
_entity_poly.pdbx_seq_one_letter_code
_entity_poly.pdbx_strand_id
1 'polypeptide(L)'
;MQNQQQAKLKGRWLVLADLPAVMALLADEALTQAAGLTLAPDPALRQWAVSNWLQERYLWGLWAGAQLVGVIATFPQAEAEWALGYLLTPAWQGRGLMTAAVATFLRANPTLALVAEVAATNRASQRVLKHNGFQLLNQGAVCTYRRGRD
;
A
#
# COMPACT_ATOMS: atom_id res chain seq x y z
N MET A 1 8.94 15.12 23.81
CA MET A 1 9.23 14.64 23.62
C MET A 1 9.16 13.34 23.21
N GLN A 2 9.28 12.68 23.29
CA GLN A 2 9.30 11.38 23.14
C GLN A 2 8.21 10.76 22.37
N ASN A 3 7.20 11.41 22.21
CA ASN A 3 6.02 10.84 21.60
C ASN A 3 6.16 10.52 20.14
N GLN A 4 7.09 11.14 19.48
CA GLN A 4 7.28 10.87 18.06
C GLN A 4 7.70 9.44 17.82
N GLN A 5 8.38 8.83 18.76
CA GLN A 5 8.81 7.46 18.58
C GLN A 5 7.68 6.50 18.70
N GLN A 6 6.58 6.93 19.30
CA GLN A 6 5.44 6.09 19.52
C GLN A 6 4.32 6.39 18.57
N ALA A 7 4.54 7.33 17.66
CA ALA A 7 3.52 7.69 16.70
C ALA A 7 3.15 6.48 15.87
N LYS A 8 1.87 6.25 15.76
CA LYS A 8 1.33 5.17 14.96
C LYS A 8 0.49 5.76 13.86
N LEU A 9 0.48 5.06 12.74
CA LEU A 9 -0.41 5.42 11.67
C LEU A 9 -1.74 4.70 11.88
N LYS A 10 -2.83 5.42 11.68
CA LYS A 10 -4.16 4.82 11.72
C LYS A 10 -4.57 4.46 10.32
N GLY A 11 -5.16 3.27 10.17
CA GLY A 11 -5.58 2.78 8.88
C GLY A 11 -7.08 2.69 8.76
N ARG A 12 -7.60 3.01 7.59
CA ARG A 12 -9.01 2.78 7.25
C ARG A 12 -9.17 2.76 5.75
N TRP A 13 -10.25 2.13 5.28
CA TRP A 13 -10.57 2.21 3.87
C TRP A 13 -10.84 3.66 3.50
N LEU A 14 -10.25 4.08 2.39
CA LEU A 14 -10.47 5.41 1.85
C LEU A 14 -11.78 5.41 1.07
N VAL A 15 -12.49 6.54 1.14
CA VAL A 15 -13.78 6.72 0.49
C VAL A 15 -13.69 7.88 -0.48
N LEU A 16 -14.76 8.09 -1.25
CA LEU A 16 -14.73 9.09 -2.31
C LEU A 16 -14.43 10.50 -1.78
N ALA A 17 -14.88 10.81 -0.57
CA ALA A 17 -14.58 12.10 0.04
C ALA A 17 -13.09 12.33 0.26
N ASP A 18 -12.28 11.27 0.25
CA ASP A 18 -10.84 11.37 0.43
C ASP A 18 -10.11 11.68 -0.88
N LEU A 19 -10.82 11.80 -2.00
CA LEU A 19 -10.20 11.95 -3.31
C LEU A 19 -9.14 13.05 -3.39
N PRO A 20 -9.38 14.26 -2.88
CA PRO A 20 -8.33 15.29 -2.95
C PRO A 20 -7.04 14.89 -2.25
N ALA A 21 -7.13 14.27 -1.07
CA ALA A 21 -5.95 13.83 -0.33
C ALA A 21 -5.22 12.73 -1.08
N VAL A 22 -5.97 11.80 -1.67
CA VAL A 22 -5.38 10.70 -2.43
C VAL A 22 -4.69 11.22 -3.68
N MET A 23 -5.33 12.13 -4.41
CA MET A 23 -4.72 12.68 -5.61
C MET A 23 -3.41 13.41 -5.28
N ALA A 24 -3.37 14.11 -4.17
CA ALA A 24 -2.15 14.79 -3.74
C ALA A 24 -1.05 13.79 -3.38
N LEU A 25 -1.40 12.72 -2.69
CA LEU A 25 -0.44 11.68 -2.31
C LEU A 25 0.13 10.97 -3.54
N LEU A 26 -0.73 10.66 -4.51
CA LEU A 26 -0.33 9.90 -5.69
C LEU A 26 0.32 10.76 -6.77
N ALA A 27 0.49 12.06 -6.52
CA ALA A 27 1.17 12.94 -7.47
C ALA A 27 2.68 12.68 -7.54
N ASP A 28 3.26 12.04 -6.54
CA ASP A 28 4.68 11.70 -6.52
C ASP A 28 4.90 10.42 -7.32
N GLU A 29 5.41 10.58 -8.55
CA GLU A 29 5.57 9.44 -9.46
C GLU A 29 6.60 8.43 -8.97
N ALA A 30 7.64 8.89 -8.30
CA ALA A 30 8.64 7.96 -7.77
C ALA A 30 8.01 7.01 -6.74
N LEU A 31 7.12 7.54 -5.91
CA LEU A 31 6.43 6.70 -4.92
C LEU A 31 5.48 5.72 -5.59
N THR A 32 4.68 6.20 -6.55
CA THR A 32 3.69 5.32 -7.19
C THR A 32 4.38 4.23 -7.99
N GLN A 33 5.47 4.54 -8.69
CA GLN A 33 6.21 3.54 -9.44
C GLN A 33 6.80 2.49 -8.51
N ALA A 34 7.38 2.92 -7.39
CA ALA A 34 7.97 1.98 -6.44
C ALA A 34 6.92 1.06 -5.84
N ALA A 35 5.68 1.54 -5.72
CA ALA A 35 4.57 0.74 -5.20
C ALA A 35 3.89 -0.13 -6.26
N GLY A 36 4.32 -0.02 -7.51
CA GLY A 36 3.71 -0.78 -8.60
C GLY A 36 2.36 -0.23 -9.04
N LEU A 37 2.08 1.03 -8.74
CA LEU A 37 0.82 1.66 -9.15
C LEU A 37 0.99 2.34 -10.49
N THR A 38 0.14 1.98 -11.44
CA THR A 38 0.15 2.58 -12.77
C THR A 38 -0.97 3.60 -12.87
N LEU A 39 -0.61 4.84 -13.14
CA LEU A 39 -1.56 5.93 -13.21
C LEU A 39 -1.54 6.56 -14.58
N ALA A 40 -2.72 6.91 -15.09
CA ALA A 40 -2.85 7.58 -16.37
C ALA A 40 -2.18 8.95 -16.30
N PRO A 41 -1.44 9.37 -17.35
CA PRO A 41 -0.86 10.72 -17.37
C PRO A 41 -1.90 11.81 -17.47
N ASP A 42 -3.00 11.55 -18.17
CA ASP A 42 -4.06 12.55 -18.33
C ASP A 42 -4.76 12.79 -16.99
N PRO A 43 -4.86 14.05 -16.52
CA PRO A 43 -5.43 14.31 -15.20
C PRO A 43 -6.87 13.85 -15.03
N ALA A 44 -7.70 14.00 -16.07
CA ALA A 44 -9.10 13.60 -15.97
C ALA A 44 -9.24 12.10 -15.89
N LEU A 45 -8.47 11.36 -16.68
CA LEU A 45 -8.49 9.89 -16.62
C LEU A 45 -7.93 9.38 -15.31
N ARG A 46 -6.89 10.03 -14.80
CA ARG A 46 -6.31 9.66 -13.50
C ARG A 46 -7.34 9.84 -12.39
N GLN A 47 -8.02 10.97 -12.38
CA GLN A 47 -9.03 11.24 -11.36
C GLN A 47 -10.18 10.23 -11.44
N TRP A 48 -10.60 9.90 -12.65
CA TRP A 48 -11.65 8.91 -12.85
C TRP A 48 -11.23 7.55 -12.29
N ALA A 49 -10.01 7.11 -12.60
CA ALA A 49 -9.51 5.82 -12.14
C ALA A 49 -9.41 5.77 -10.61
N VAL A 50 -8.85 6.82 -10.01
CA VAL A 50 -8.71 6.87 -8.56
C VAL A 50 -10.07 6.90 -7.88
N SER A 51 -11.03 7.66 -8.44
CA SER A 51 -12.40 7.68 -7.91
C SER A 51 -13.00 6.28 -7.90
N ASN A 52 -12.78 5.52 -8.97
CA ASN A 52 -13.26 4.16 -9.05
C ASN A 52 -12.60 3.28 -7.99
N TRP A 53 -11.29 3.42 -7.79
CA TRP A 53 -10.57 2.65 -6.76
C TRP A 53 -11.15 2.92 -5.37
N LEU A 54 -11.51 4.17 -5.10
CA LEU A 54 -12.08 4.53 -3.80
C LEU A 54 -13.46 3.90 -3.61
N GLN A 55 -14.28 3.91 -4.66
CA GLN A 55 -15.60 3.32 -4.60
C GLN A 55 -15.54 1.81 -4.41
N GLU A 56 -14.52 1.16 -4.97
CA GLU A 56 -14.38 -0.29 -4.91
C GLU A 56 -13.64 -0.78 -3.67
N ARG A 57 -13.19 0.13 -2.80
CA ARG A 57 -12.42 -0.21 -1.61
C ARG A 57 -11.12 -0.90 -1.94
N TYR A 58 -10.39 -0.34 -2.88
CA TYR A 58 -9.07 -0.86 -3.23
C TYR A 58 -7.95 -0.17 -2.44
N LEU A 59 -8.21 0.96 -1.80
CA LEU A 59 -7.18 1.75 -1.13
C LEU A 59 -7.48 1.88 0.37
N TRP A 60 -6.52 1.44 1.16
CA TRP A 60 -6.53 1.57 2.61
C TRP A 60 -5.56 2.69 2.97
N GLY A 61 -6.06 3.76 3.56
CA GLY A 61 -5.25 4.93 3.87
C GLY A 61 -4.51 4.79 5.17
N LEU A 62 -3.33 5.38 5.21
CA LEU A 62 -2.51 5.45 6.42
C LEU A 62 -2.44 6.91 6.82
N TRP A 63 -2.93 7.20 8.02
CA TRP A 63 -3.15 8.56 8.49
C TRP A 63 -2.27 8.87 9.68
N ALA A 64 -1.57 10.01 9.61
CA ALA A 64 -0.90 10.60 10.75
C ALA A 64 -1.77 11.78 11.20
N GLY A 65 -2.62 11.57 12.21
CA GLY A 65 -3.63 12.55 12.55
C GLY A 65 -4.57 12.77 11.37
N ALA A 66 -4.68 14.00 10.91
CA ALA A 66 -5.54 14.35 9.79
C ALA A 66 -4.83 14.28 8.43
N GLN A 67 -3.55 13.92 8.42
CA GLN A 67 -2.75 13.91 7.19
C GLN A 67 -2.66 12.49 6.63
N LEU A 68 -2.99 12.34 5.36
CA LEU A 68 -2.80 11.06 4.66
C LEU A 68 -1.34 10.96 4.24
N VAL A 69 -0.63 9.98 4.78
CA VAL A 69 0.81 9.83 4.55
C VAL A 69 1.18 8.57 3.78
N GLY A 70 0.23 7.70 3.54
CA GLY A 70 0.50 6.48 2.77
C GLY A 70 -0.76 5.75 2.42
N VAL A 71 -0.62 4.70 1.62
CA VAL A 71 -1.73 3.81 1.28
C VAL A 71 -1.22 2.38 1.20
N ILE A 72 -2.13 1.46 1.48
CA ILE A 72 -2.00 0.06 1.12
C ILE A 72 -3.06 -0.19 0.05
N ALA A 73 -2.64 -0.62 -1.13
CA ALA A 73 -3.52 -0.82 -2.26
C ALA A 73 -3.69 -2.32 -2.52
N THR A 74 -4.92 -2.74 -2.73
CA THR A 74 -5.21 -4.11 -3.11
C THR A 74 -6.12 -4.11 -4.32
N PHE A 75 -5.68 -4.76 -5.39
CA PHE A 75 -6.44 -4.82 -6.62
C PHE A 75 -6.76 -6.28 -6.93
N PRO A 76 -7.97 -6.58 -7.43
CA PRO A 76 -8.30 -7.96 -7.74
C PRO A 76 -7.41 -8.51 -8.84
N GLN A 77 -6.99 -9.75 -8.65
CA GLN A 77 -6.30 -10.53 -9.67
C GLN A 77 -7.10 -11.78 -9.97
N ALA A 78 -6.52 -12.68 -10.75
CA ALA A 78 -7.20 -13.92 -11.08
C ALA A 78 -7.39 -14.80 -9.85
N GLU A 79 -8.46 -15.58 -9.84
CA GLU A 79 -8.65 -16.68 -8.90
C GLU A 79 -8.69 -16.27 -7.43
N ALA A 80 -9.41 -15.22 -7.15
CA ALA A 80 -9.65 -14.77 -5.78
C ALA A 80 -8.40 -14.30 -5.05
N GLU A 81 -7.35 -13.98 -5.78
CA GLU A 81 -6.16 -13.35 -5.24
C GLU A 81 -6.19 -11.86 -5.50
N TRP A 82 -5.53 -11.11 -4.62
CA TRP A 82 -5.45 -9.67 -4.71
C TRP A 82 -3.98 -9.26 -4.80
N ALA A 83 -3.69 -8.34 -5.70
CA ALA A 83 -2.35 -7.77 -5.80
C ALA A 83 -2.18 -6.71 -4.72
N LEU A 84 -1.10 -6.79 -3.96
CA LEU A 84 -0.80 -5.86 -2.86
C LEU A 84 0.32 -4.91 -3.27
N GLY A 85 0.09 -3.62 -3.08
CA GLY A 85 1.14 -2.62 -3.17
C GLY A 85 0.98 -1.65 -2.02
N TYR A 86 2.02 -0.89 -1.71
CA TYR A 86 1.94 0.10 -0.65
C TYR A 86 2.99 1.18 -0.84
N LEU A 87 2.69 2.35 -0.32
CA LEU A 87 3.64 3.45 -0.31
C LEU A 87 3.48 4.30 0.94
N LEU A 88 4.55 4.99 1.30
CA LEU A 88 4.59 5.88 2.44
C LEU A 88 5.42 7.09 2.03
N THR A 89 4.98 8.29 2.38
CA THR A 89 5.74 9.50 2.04
C THR A 89 7.12 9.45 2.70
N PRO A 90 8.13 10.08 2.07
CA PRO A 90 9.51 9.94 2.57
C PRO A 90 9.70 10.34 4.02
N ALA A 91 8.99 11.36 4.49
CA ALA A 91 9.14 11.82 5.88
C ALA A 91 8.79 10.73 6.89
N TRP A 92 8.00 9.73 6.49
CA TRP A 92 7.52 8.69 7.38
C TRP A 92 8.20 7.34 7.14
N GLN A 93 9.12 7.26 6.19
CA GLN A 93 9.84 6.03 5.89
C GLN A 93 10.94 5.77 6.90
N GLY A 94 11.40 4.52 6.97
CA GLY A 94 12.56 4.16 7.78
C GLY A 94 12.31 4.02 9.26
N ARG A 95 11.06 3.90 9.67
CA ARG A 95 10.68 3.80 11.09
C ARG A 95 9.94 2.51 11.42
N GLY A 96 9.87 1.58 10.49
CA GLY A 96 9.12 0.35 10.70
C GLY A 96 7.61 0.51 10.65
N LEU A 97 7.13 1.68 10.21
CA LEU A 97 5.70 1.98 10.23
C LEU A 97 4.92 1.15 9.21
N MET A 98 5.51 0.92 8.02
CA MET A 98 4.80 0.13 7.02
C MET A 98 4.67 -1.33 7.45
N THR A 99 5.69 -1.90 8.09
CA THR A 99 5.58 -3.25 8.62
C THR A 99 4.41 -3.38 9.58
N ALA A 100 4.28 -2.41 10.50
CA ALA A 100 3.18 -2.40 11.45
C ALA A 100 1.83 -2.13 10.77
N ALA A 101 1.82 -1.24 9.77
CA ALA A 101 0.60 -0.91 9.04
C ALA A 101 0.06 -2.11 8.28
N VAL A 102 0.94 -2.85 7.60
CA VAL A 102 0.54 -4.06 6.88
C VAL A 102 0.01 -5.10 7.86
N ALA A 103 0.67 -5.26 9.01
CA ALA A 103 0.19 -6.19 10.02
C ALA A 103 -1.23 -5.85 10.47
N THR A 104 -1.50 -4.57 10.71
CA THR A 104 -2.84 -4.11 11.11
C THR A 104 -3.85 -4.37 9.98
N PHE A 105 -3.46 -4.06 8.75
CA PHE A 105 -4.32 -4.29 7.58
C PHE A 105 -4.71 -5.76 7.46
N LEU A 106 -3.74 -6.66 7.64
CA LEU A 106 -3.99 -8.10 7.52
C LEU A 106 -4.95 -8.59 8.61
N ARG A 107 -4.78 -8.09 9.82
CA ARG A 107 -5.70 -8.46 10.92
C ARG A 107 -7.12 -7.97 10.66
N ALA A 108 -7.26 -6.82 10.02
CA ALA A 108 -8.57 -6.27 9.68
C ALA A 108 -9.19 -6.97 8.48
N ASN A 109 -8.39 -7.66 7.68
CA ASN A 109 -8.84 -8.28 6.42
C ASN A 109 -8.29 -9.71 6.30
N PRO A 110 -8.67 -10.62 7.22
CA PRO A 110 -8.02 -11.93 7.30
C PRO A 110 -8.37 -12.87 6.16
N THR A 111 -9.40 -12.56 5.39
CA THR A 111 -9.82 -13.46 4.31
C THR A 111 -9.14 -13.18 2.98
N LEU A 112 -8.25 -12.19 2.92
CA LEU A 112 -7.58 -11.85 1.66
C LEU A 112 -6.39 -12.76 1.41
N ALA A 113 -6.33 -13.32 0.20
CA ALA A 113 -5.14 -13.98 -0.31
C ALA A 113 -4.40 -12.95 -1.16
N LEU A 114 -3.14 -12.73 -0.86
CA LEU A 114 -2.40 -11.59 -1.39
C LEU A 114 -1.14 -12.03 -2.12
N VAL A 115 -0.86 -11.35 -3.23
CA VAL A 115 0.38 -11.52 -4.00
C VAL A 115 1.01 -10.13 -4.12
N ALA A 116 2.31 -10.03 -3.88
CA ALA A 116 3.02 -8.77 -4.01
C ALA A 116 4.25 -8.97 -4.88
N GLU A 117 4.45 -8.05 -5.82
CA GLU A 117 5.64 -8.03 -6.66
C GLU A 117 6.50 -6.83 -6.26
N VAL A 118 7.79 -7.09 -6.06
CA VAL A 118 8.70 -6.11 -5.53
C VAL A 118 10.02 -6.21 -6.27
N ALA A 119 10.61 -5.08 -6.65
CA ALA A 119 11.92 -5.08 -7.26
C ALA A 119 12.94 -5.74 -6.34
N ALA A 120 13.83 -6.54 -6.90
CA ALA A 120 14.84 -7.25 -6.12
C ALA A 120 15.73 -6.28 -5.33
N THR A 121 15.88 -5.05 -5.83
CA THR A 121 16.68 -4.03 -5.16
C THR A 121 15.94 -3.32 -4.02
N ASN A 122 14.63 -3.51 -3.92
CA ASN A 122 13.84 -2.86 -2.87
C ASN A 122 13.81 -3.74 -1.64
N ARG A 123 14.90 -3.71 -0.88
CA ARG A 123 15.05 -4.59 0.27
C ARG A 123 14.13 -4.20 1.43
N ALA A 124 13.84 -2.91 1.56
CA ALA A 124 12.94 -2.45 2.61
C ALA A 124 11.54 -3.04 2.42
N SER A 125 11.03 -3.05 1.19
CA SER A 125 9.73 -3.62 0.90
C SER A 125 9.71 -5.13 1.12
N GLN A 126 10.79 -5.82 0.74
CA GLN A 126 10.88 -7.26 0.97
C GLN A 126 10.85 -7.59 2.46
N ARG A 127 11.50 -6.77 3.28
CA ARG A 127 11.47 -6.98 4.73
C ARG A 127 10.06 -6.83 5.30
N VAL A 128 9.30 -5.85 4.80
CA VAL A 128 7.91 -5.68 5.21
C VAL A 128 7.11 -6.95 4.93
N LEU A 129 7.27 -7.51 3.74
CA LEU A 129 6.53 -8.70 3.33
C LEU A 129 6.95 -9.92 4.15
N LYS A 130 8.24 -10.15 4.31
CA LYS A 130 8.72 -11.29 5.07
C LYS A 130 8.28 -11.22 6.53
N HIS A 131 8.33 -10.04 7.12
CA HIS A 131 7.92 -9.84 8.50
C HIS A 131 6.44 -10.14 8.70
N ASN A 132 5.65 -10.01 7.65
CA ASN A 132 4.22 -10.22 7.70
C ASN A 132 3.80 -11.60 7.17
N GLY A 133 4.72 -12.53 7.07
CA GLY A 133 4.40 -13.90 6.73
C GLY A 133 4.25 -14.21 5.27
N PHE A 134 4.67 -13.30 4.40
CA PHE A 134 4.69 -13.57 2.97
C PHE A 134 5.87 -14.48 2.64
N GLN A 135 5.64 -15.40 1.73
CA GLN A 135 6.65 -16.34 1.27
C GLN A 135 7.11 -15.99 -0.12
N LEU A 136 8.42 -16.06 -0.32
CA LEU A 136 9.02 -15.79 -1.62
C LEU A 136 8.74 -16.96 -2.56
N LEU A 137 8.09 -16.67 -3.70
CA LEU A 137 7.80 -17.69 -4.70
C LEU A 137 8.81 -17.69 -5.84
N ASN A 138 9.29 -16.49 -6.20
CA ASN A 138 10.08 -16.32 -7.41
C ASN A 138 11.10 -15.23 -7.18
N GLN A 139 12.32 -15.46 -7.62
CA GLN A 139 13.38 -14.46 -7.57
C GLN A 139 13.84 -14.13 -8.97
N GLY A 140 14.07 -12.84 -9.21
CA GLY A 140 14.58 -12.32 -10.45
C GLY A 140 14.78 -10.83 -10.28
N ALA A 141 14.69 -10.06 -11.35
CA ALA A 141 14.69 -8.61 -11.24
C ALA A 141 13.50 -8.13 -10.42
N VAL A 142 12.41 -8.89 -10.46
CA VAL A 142 11.23 -8.70 -9.63
C VAL A 142 11.02 -9.97 -8.82
N CYS A 143 10.80 -9.80 -7.52
CA CYS A 143 10.50 -10.91 -6.62
C CYS A 143 9.01 -10.97 -6.37
N THR A 144 8.45 -12.18 -6.38
CA THR A 144 7.04 -12.40 -6.13
C THR A 144 6.86 -13.06 -4.77
N TYR A 145 5.99 -12.48 -3.97
CA TYR A 145 5.68 -12.96 -2.63
C TYR A 145 4.20 -13.29 -2.53
N ARG A 146 3.85 -14.28 -1.75
CA ARG A 146 2.45 -14.67 -1.56
C ARG A 146 2.15 -14.92 -0.08
N ARG A 147 0.95 -14.52 0.33
CA ARG A 147 0.41 -14.86 1.64
C ARG A 147 -1.03 -15.31 1.46
N GLY A 148 -1.32 -16.53 1.92
CA GLY A 148 -2.68 -17.05 1.83
C GLY A 148 -3.59 -16.44 2.88
N ARG A 149 -4.89 -16.73 2.75
CA ARG A 149 -5.87 -16.27 3.73
C ARG A 149 -5.75 -17.08 5.02
N ASP A 150 -6.12 -16.44 6.09
CA ASP A 150 -6.12 -17.09 7.42
C ASP A 150 -7.35 -17.95 7.64
#